data_1fa67798a19245a7cacbeae76f77945a
#
_entry.id   1fa67798a19245a7cacbeae76f77945a
#
_cell.length_a   1.000
_cell.length_b   1.000
_cell.length_c   1.000
_cell.angle_alpha   90.00
_cell.angle_beta   90.00
_cell.angle_gamma   90.00
#
_symmetry.space_group_name_H-M   'P 1'
#
loop_
_entity.id
_entity.type
_entity.pdbx_description
1 polymer ?
#
loop_
_entity_poly.entity_id
_entity_poly.type
_entity_poly.pdbx_seq_one_letter_code
_entity_poly.pdbx_strand_id
1 'polypeptide(L)'
;MATGVFILAVISGILIFFECVQRAVQVNSQNTLKINVQRQSEHLRTILDINYQYLNEIASAMGRSEELFSEENKERLMSIYEKTDLERTALIDKNGDAYYDNGVTKNVSHRRYFQEAISGEQTISDPLESSVDHKVRVVLGVPVYKDHKVIGVLGGSCNVTALSHMLFNDLFDGAGNSLLATSDGEIIAFDSGSASGTEITYGINLFKYYGEKNLKGKHALQDIQEDFKVGESGLVKLSLKERKEEDRYLAYMPLGYNDWKILLCNSCKKCTAGL
;
A
#
# COMPACT_ATOMS: atom_id res chain seq x y z
N MET A 1 43.21 -41.36 23.59
CA MET A 1 43.13 -40.67 22.27
C MET A 1 41.79 -40.96 21.57
N ALA A 2 41.29 -42.18 21.44
CA ALA A 2 40.05 -42.50 20.72
C ALA A 2 38.78 -41.79 21.25
N THR A 3 38.63 -41.69 22.57
CA THR A 3 37.48 -40.99 23.20
C THR A 3 37.44 -39.50 22.89
N GLY A 4 38.59 -38.82 22.82
CA GLY A 4 38.65 -37.40 22.47
C GLY A 4 38.26 -37.11 21.01
N VAL A 5 38.68 -38.00 20.09
CA VAL A 5 38.29 -37.89 18.67
C VAL A 5 36.81 -38.14 18.48
N PHE A 6 36.22 -39.09 19.21
CA PHE A 6 34.80 -39.37 19.16
C PHE A 6 33.95 -38.18 19.67
N ILE A 7 34.33 -37.56 20.78
CA ILE A 7 33.65 -36.38 21.34
C ILE A 7 33.73 -35.23 20.35
N LEU A 8 34.88 -34.96 19.73
CA LEU A 8 35.06 -33.93 18.72
C LEU A 8 34.17 -34.17 17.50
N ALA A 9 34.07 -35.39 17.02
CA ALA A 9 33.21 -35.75 15.89
C ALA A 9 31.72 -35.53 16.21
N VAL A 10 31.28 -35.87 17.42
CA VAL A 10 29.89 -35.63 17.87
C VAL A 10 29.59 -34.14 17.97
N ILE A 11 30.49 -33.35 18.58
CA ILE A 11 30.33 -31.89 18.68
C ILE A 11 30.27 -31.26 17.28
N SER A 12 31.17 -31.67 16.38
CA SER A 12 31.16 -31.17 15.00
C SER A 12 29.86 -31.50 14.27
N GLY A 13 29.34 -32.73 14.47
CA GLY A 13 28.05 -33.15 13.90
C GLY A 13 26.88 -32.30 14.40
N ILE A 14 26.85 -32.02 15.70
CA ILE A 14 25.81 -31.18 16.32
C ILE A 14 25.91 -29.74 15.78
N LEU A 15 27.10 -29.17 15.65
CA LEU A 15 27.29 -27.83 15.11
C LEU A 15 26.83 -27.73 13.64
N ILE A 16 27.22 -28.69 12.81
CA ILE A 16 26.80 -28.74 11.39
C ILE A 16 25.28 -28.92 11.31
N PHE A 17 24.69 -29.80 12.12
CA PHE A 17 23.24 -29.99 12.16
C PHE A 17 22.54 -28.67 12.53
N PHE A 18 23.03 -27.96 13.54
CA PHE A 18 22.44 -26.69 13.98
C PHE A 18 22.53 -25.60 12.89
N GLU A 19 23.67 -25.49 12.20
CA GLU A 19 23.81 -24.58 11.05
C GLU A 19 22.86 -24.94 9.89
N CYS A 20 22.70 -26.23 9.59
CA CYS A 20 21.77 -26.67 8.55
C CYS A 20 20.31 -26.33 8.91
N VAL A 21 19.91 -26.56 10.16
CA VAL A 21 18.57 -26.22 10.64
C VAL A 21 18.35 -24.71 10.59
N GLN A 22 19.30 -23.91 11.07
CA GLN A 22 19.18 -22.45 11.01
C GLN A 22 19.05 -21.93 9.57
N ARG A 23 19.85 -22.44 8.64
CA ARG A 23 19.74 -22.08 7.20
C ARG A 23 18.39 -22.48 6.63
N ALA A 24 17.90 -23.69 6.93
CA ALA A 24 16.60 -24.15 6.45
C ALA A 24 15.45 -23.28 6.97
N VAL A 25 15.45 -22.94 8.26
CA VAL A 25 14.47 -22.04 8.88
C VAL A 25 14.53 -20.65 8.24
N GLN A 26 15.73 -20.11 8.02
CA GLN A 26 15.91 -18.80 7.41
C GLN A 26 15.36 -18.76 5.96
N VAL A 27 15.71 -19.75 5.15
CA VAL A 27 15.22 -19.85 3.76
C VAL A 27 13.70 -19.99 3.72
N ASN A 28 13.14 -20.84 4.60
CA ASN A 28 11.69 -21.01 4.68
C ASN A 28 10.98 -19.71 5.08
N SER A 29 11.52 -18.99 6.06
CA SER A 29 10.99 -17.69 6.50
C SER A 29 11.02 -16.65 5.39
N GLN A 30 12.10 -16.57 4.61
CA GLN A 30 12.20 -15.65 3.47
C GLN A 30 11.18 -15.99 2.37
N ASN A 31 11.01 -17.29 2.06
CA ASN A 31 10.02 -17.73 1.08
C ASN A 31 8.60 -17.42 1.55
N THR A 32 8.30 -17.66 2.82
CA THR A 32 7.01 -17.32 3.42
C THR A 32 6.73 -15.82 3.32
N LEU A 33 7.74 -14.98 3.59
CA LEU A 33 7.58 -13.53 3.50
C LEU A 33 7.30 -13.06 2.06
N LYS A 34 7.99 -13.65 1.06
CA LYS A 34 7.72 -13.38 -0.36
C LYS A 34 6.30 -13.77 -0.78
N ILE A 35 5.86 -14.96 -0.37
CA ILE A 35 4.50 -15.43 -0.65
C ILE A 35 3.46 -14.52 0.02
N ASN A 36 3.72 -14.09 1.25
CA ASN A 36 2.79 -13.24 1.97
C ASN A 36 2.69 -11.84 1.34
N VAL A 37 3.80 -11.21 0.95
CA VAL A 37 3.74 -9.90 0.28
C VAL A 37 3.01 -9.98 -1.06
N GLN A 38 3.18 -11.08 -1.80
CA GLN A 38 2.43 -11.31 -3.03
C GLN A 38 0.92 -11.45 -2.77
N ARG A 39 0.53 -12.29 -1.82
CA ARG A 39 -0.89 -12.46 -1.45
C ARG A 39 -1.52 -11.15 -0.98
N GLN A 40 -0.80 -10.36 -0.20
CA GLN A 40 -1.27 -9.05 0.23
C GLN A 40 -1.41 -8.10 -0.95
N SER A 41 -0.46 -8.06 -1.87
CA SER A 41 -0.58 -7.23 -3.09
C SER A 41 -1.82 -7.61 -3.90
N GLU A 42 -2.06 -8.90 -4.11
CA GLU A 42 -3.25 -9.39 -4.82
C GLU A 42 -4.55 -9.03 -4.09
N HIS A 43 -4.56 -9.14 -2.75
CA HIS A 43 -5.70 -8.74 -1.93
C HIS A 43 -6.00 -7.24 -2.02
N LEU A 44 -4.99 -6.39 -1.88
CA LEU A 44 -5.13 -4.94 -1.99
C LEU A 44 -5.62 -4.51 -3.39
N ARG A 45 -5.08 -5.16 -4.45
CA ARG A 45 -5.59 -4.94 -5.82
C ARG A 45 -7.07 -5.27 -5.92
N THR A 46 -7.48 -6.42 -5.39
CA THR A 46 -8.89 -6.85 -5.42
C THR A 46 -9.80 -5.82 -4.73
N ILE A 47 -9.40 -5.28 -3.58
CA ILE A 47 -10.15 -4.24 -2.87
C ILE A 47 -10.28 -2.99 -3.74
N LEU A 48 -9.19 -2.52 -4.34
CA LEU A 48 -9.20 -1.36 -5.22
C LEU A 48 -10.06 -1.60 -6.47
N ASP A 49 -9.94 -2.78 -7.08
CA ASP A 49 -10.75 -3.18 -8.25
C ASP A 49 -12.24 -3.18 -7.94
N ILE A 50 -12.66 -3.69 -6.77
CA ILE A 50 -14.06 -3.66 -6.33
C ILE A 50 -14.56 -2.22 -6.19
N ASN A 51 -13.77 -1.32 -5.59
CA ASN A 51 -14.13 0.09 -5.48
C ASN A 51 -14.24 0.76 -6.85
N TYR A 52 -13.31 0.49 -7.76
CA TYR A 52 -13.38 0.98 -9.13
C TYR A 52 -14.59 0.44 -9.89
N GLN A 53 -14.87 -0.86 -9.77
CA GLN A 53 -16.05 -1.45 -10.39
C GLN A 53 -17.32 -0.74 -9.94
N TYR A 54 -17.47 -0.52 -8.63
CA TYR A 54 -18.62 0.20 -8.08
C TYR A 54 -18.71 1.64 -8.59
N LEU A 55 -17.61 2.39 -8.57
CA LEU A 55 -17.58 3.75 -9.09
C LEU A 55 -17.92 3.79 -10.59
N ASN A 56 -17.43 2.84 -11.39
CA ASN A 56 -17.73 2.74 -12.83
C ASN A 56 -19.20 2.46 -13.09
N GLU A 57 -19.85 1.61 -12.31
CA GLU A 57 -21.29 1.35 -12.43
C GLU A 57 -22.10 2.62 -12.18
N ILE A 58 -21.76 3.38 -11.15
CA ILE A 58 -22.39 4.65 -10.85
C ILE A 58 -22.09 5.70 -11.95
N ALA A 59 -20.84 5.82 -12.37
CA ALA A 59 -20.42 6.72 -13.45
C ALA A 59 -21.17 6.42 -14.75
N SER A 60 -21.34 5.13 -15.08
CA SER A 60 -22.14 4.70 -16.24
C SER A 60 -23.61 5.10 -16.11
N ALA A 61 -24.19 4.99 -14.92
CA ALA A 61 -25.54 5.45 -14.67
C ALA A 61 -25.68 6.97 -14.79
N MET A 62 -24.69 7.74 -14.27
CA MET A 62 -24.64 9.19 -14.35
C MET A 62 -24.52 9.70 -15.80
N GLY A 63 -23.76 8.98 -16.62
CA GLY A 63 -23.57 9.33 -18.03
C GLY A 63 -24.84 9.19 -18.90
N ARG A 64 -25.87 8.48 -18.42
CA ARG A 64 -27.17 8.36 -19.14
C ARG A 64 -28.11 9.52 -18.87
N SER A 65 -27.85 10.33 -17.88
CA SER A 65 -28.65 11.52 -17.59
C SER A 65 -28.48 12.60 -18.67
N GLU A 66 -29.48 13.45 -18.84
CA GLU A 66 -29.41 14.55 -19.83
C GLU A 66 -28.28 15.52 -19.51
N GLU A 67 -28.17 15.90 -18.24
CA GLU A 67 -27.14 16.81 -17.70
C GLU A 67 -26.30 16.12 -16.66
N LEU A 68 -24.99 16.43 -16.63
CA LEU A 68 -24.03 15.86 -15.68
C LEU A 68 -24.43 16.18 -14.24
N PHE A 69 -24.82 17.40 -13.94
CA PHE A 69 -25.22 17.86 -12.60
C PHE A 69 -26.73 17.82 -12.35
N SER A 70 -27.47 16.88 -12.97
CA SER A 70 -28.89 16.66 -12.70
C SER A 70 -29.12 16.32 -11.22
N GLU A 71 -30.32 16.60 -10.70
CA GLU A 71 -30.67 16.24 -9.31
C GLU A 71 -30.55 14.72 -9.07
N GLU A 72 -30.93 13.92 -10.05
CA GLU A 72 -30.77 12.46 -9.99
C GLU A 72 -29.29 12.05 -9.81
N ASN A 73 -28.35 12.71 -10.51
CA ASN A 73 -26.93 12.42 -10.36
C ASN A 73 -26.38 12.90 -9.01
N LYS A 74 -26.89 14.01 -8.47
CA LYS A 74 -26.54 14.48 -7.12
C LYS A 74 -27.04 13.50 -6.04
N GLU A 75 -28.24 12.95 -6.19
CA GLU A 75 -28.75 11.89 -5.29
C GLU A 75 -27.90 10.62 -5.37
N ARG A 76 -27.51 10.19 -6.59
CA ARG A 76 -26.58 9.06 -6.75
C ARG A 76 -25.25 9.31 -6.09
N LEU A 77 -24.70 10.53 -6.20
CA LEU A 77 -23.46 10.91 -5.55
C LEU A 77 -23.51 10.71 -4.03
N MET A 78 -24.61 11.14 -3.39
CA MET A 78 -24.82 10.95 -1.95
C MET A 78 -24.97 9.48 -1.55
N SER A 79 -25.52 8.63 -2.43
CA SER A 79 -25.72 7.20 -2.15
C SER A 79 -24.43 6.37 -2.12
N ILE A 80 -23.33 6.87 -2.67
CA ILE A 80 -22.03 6.16 -2.71
C ILE A 80 -21.49 5.97 -1.29
N TYR A 81 -21.60 6.99 -0.44
CA TYR A 81 -21.15 6.96 0.94
C TYR A 81 -21.78 5.81 1.77
N GLU A 82 -23.04 5.46 1.50
CA GLU A 82 -23.73 4.40 2.25
C GLU A 82 -23.25 2.98 1.92
N LYS A 83 -22.53 2.81 0.81
CA LYS A 83 -22.20 1.50 0.25
C LYS A 83 -20.70 1.25 0.09
N THR A 84 -19.87 2.21 0.46
CA THR A 84 -18.43 2.13 0.32
C THR A 84 -17.72 2.72 1.53
N ASP A 85 -16.43 2.42 1.68
CA ASP A 85 -15.56 3.08 2.67
C ASP A 85 -15.05 4.46 2.20
N LEU A 86 -15.61 5.00 1.12
CA LEU A 86 -15.28 6.32 0.61
C LEU A 86 -15.99 7.39 1.44
N GLU A 87 -15.23 8.30 2.04
CA GLU A 87 -15.76 9.33 2.95
C GLU A 87 -16.27 10.58 2.24
N ARG A 88 -15.84 10.82 1.01
CA ARG A 88 -16.23 11.94 0.17
C ARG A 88 -16.36 11.50 -1.27
N THR A 89 -17.35 12.03 -1.95
CA THR A 89 -17.54 11.87 -3.38
C THR A 89 -17.72 13.20 -4.07
N ALA A 90 -17.35 13.27 -5.34
CA ALA A 90 -17.48 14.45 -6.16
C ALA A 90 -17.79 14.06 -7.60
N LEU A 91 -18.69 14.79 -8.24
CA LEU A 91 -18.92 14.76 -9.68
C LEU A 91 -18.28 16.00 -10.28
N ILE A 92 -17.43 15.82 -11.29
CA ILE A 92 -16.53 16.86 -11.82
C ILE A 92 -16.80 17.01 -13.31
N ASP A 93 -17.00 18.23 -13.78
CA ASP A 93 -17.18 18.50 -15.21
C ASP A 93 -15.85 18.59 -15.98
N LYS A 94 -15.93 18.82 -17.28
CA LYS A 94 -14.73 18.94 -18.16
C LYS A 94 -13.81 20.11 -17.82
N ASN A 95 -14.32 21.13 -17.14
CA ASN A 95 -13.55 22.30 -16.74
C ASN A 95 -12.85 22.10 -15.39
N GLY A 96 -13.12 20.95 -14.72
CA GLY A 96 -12.63 20.67 -13.39
C GLY A 96 -13.49 21.24 -12.27
N ASP A 97 -14.70 21.72 -12.57
CA ASP A 97 -15.63 22.18 -11.56
C ASP A 97 -16.31 20.98 -10.90
N ALA A 98 -15.95 20.75 -9.63
CA ALA A 98 -16.38 19.63 -8.83
C ALA A 98 -17.55 20.01 -7.93
N TYR A 99 -18.63 19.24 -8.00
CA TYR A 99 -19.75 19.26 -7.06
C TYR A 99 -19.59 18.09 -6.09
N TYR A 100 -19.45 18.40 -4.81
CA TYR A 100 -19.24 17.40 -3.75
C TYR A 100 -20.56 16.95 -3.12
N ASP A 101 -20.53 15.79 -2.48
CA ASP A 101 -21.65 15.16 -1.76
C ASP A 101 -22.31 16.06 -0.69
N ASN A 102 -21.57 17.04 -0.16
CA ASN A 102 -22.05 18.02 0.82
C ASN A 102 -22.53 19.34 0.19
N GLY A 103 -22.67 19.40 -1.13
CA GLY A 103 -23.10 20.58 -1.86
C GLY A 103 -22.04 21.66 -2.11
N VAL A 104 -20.82 21.47 -1.60
CA VAL A 104 -19.70 22.39 -1.85
C VAL A 104 -19.22 22.24 -3.30
N THR A 105 -18.83 23.34 -3.93
CA THR A 105 -18.21 23.35 -5.24
C THR A 105 -16.79 23.87 -5.17
N LYS A 106 -15.86 23.23 -5.89
CA LYS A 106 -14.46 23.62 -6.00
C LYS A 106 -13.94 23.31 -7.39
N ASN A 107 -12.98 24.07 -7.86
CA ASN A 107 -12.27 23.72 -9.10
C ASN A 107 -11.03 22.88 -8.77
N VAL A 108 -10.91 21.72 -9.42
CA VAL A 108 -9.82 20.73 -9.26
C VAL A 108 -9.08 20.46 -10.57
N SER A 109 -9.22 21.32 -11.58
CA SER A 109 -8.60 21.16 -12.90
C SER A 109 -7.09 21.00 -12.87
N HIS A 110 -6.42 21.56 -11.86
CA HIS A 110 -4.98 21.46 -11.65
C HIS A 110 -4.52 20.12 -11.03
N ARG A 111 -5.44 19.29 -10.57
CA ARG A 111 -5.12 18.02 -9.92
C ARG A 111 -4.80 16.94 -10.96
N ARG A 112 -3.68 16.22 -10.75
CA ARG A 112 -3.20 15.19 -11.67
C ARG A 112 -4.25 14.09 -11.87
N TYR A 113 -4.87 13.58 -10.80
CA TYR A 113 -5.90 12.53 -10.89
C TYR A 113 -7.09 12.94 -11.77
N PHE A 114 -7.47 14.24 -11.75
CA PHE A 114 -8.54 14.75 -12.62
C PHE A 114 -8.09 14.78 -14.09
N GLN A 115 -6.87 15.28 -14.35
CA GLN A 115 -6.32 15.38 -15.71
C GLN A 115 -6.20 14.01 -16.39
N GLU A 116 -5.80 13.00 -15.63
CA GLU A 116 -5.72 11.62 -16.10
C GLU A 116 -7.13 11.03 -16.29
N ALA A 117 -8.04 11.20 -15.32
CA ALA A 117 -9.39 10.64 -15.41
C ALA A 117 -10.22 11.29 -16.54
N ILE A 118 -10.09 12.61 -16.79
CA ILE A 118 -10.79 13.28 -17.88
C ILE A 118 -10.27 12.86 -19.26
N SER A 119 -9.03 12.32 -19.34
CA SER A 119 -8.50 11.71 -20.57
C SER A 119 -9.02 10.30 -20.84
N GLY A 120 -9.75 9.71 -19.88
CA GLY A 120 -10.39 8.40 -20.02
C GLY A 120 -9.76 7.29 -19.19
N GLU A 121 -8.83 7.61 -18.29
CA GLU A 121 -8.13 6.63 -17.45
C GLU A 121 -8.78 6.51 -16.07
N GLN A 122 -8.72 5.33 -15.47
CA GLN A 122 -9.00 5.16 -14.04
C GLN A 122 -7.77 5.58 -13.25
N THR A 123 -7.95 6.38 -12.21
CA THR A 123 -6.83 6.98 -11.48
C THR A 123 -6.96 6.79 -9.97
N ILE A 124 -5.82 6.71 -9.31
CA ILE A 124 -5.70 6.86 -7.87
C ILE A 124 -4.65 7.94 -7.60
N SER A 125 -4.96 8.91 -6.73
CA SER A 125 -4.00 9.95 -6.40
C SER A 125 -3.02 9.48 -5.33
N ASP A 126 -1.82 10.03 -5.31
CA ASP A 126 -1.05 10.07 -4.08
C ASP A 126 -1.80 10.87 -3.01
N PRO A 127 -1.43 10.74 -1.72
CA PRO A 127 -2.03 11.54 -0.67
C PRO A 127 -1.96 13.04 -1.00
N LEU A 128 -3.10 13.70 -0.94
CA LEU A 128 -3.22 15.12 -1.23
C LEU A 128 -4.11 15.83 -0.21
N GLU A 129 -3.86 17.11 0.01
CA GLU A 129 -4.73 17.93 0.86
C GLU A 129 -6.04 18.23 0.11
N SER A 130 -7.16 17.89 0.77
CA SER A 130 -8.50 18.15 0.26
C SER A 130 -8.80 19.64 0.25
N SER A 131 -9.31 20.14 -0.87
CA SER A 131 -9.74 21.53 -1.02
C SER A 131 -11.03 21.87 -0.25
N VAL A 132 -11.70 20.86 0.34
CA VAL A 132 -12.98 21.01 1.06
C VAL A 132 -12.77 21.10 2.56
N ASP A 133 -11.97 20.20 3.15
CA ASP A 133 -11.82 20.04 4.60
C ASP A 133 -10.37 20.02 5.08
N HIS A 134 -9.41 20.26 4.21
CA HIS A 134 -7.96 20.29 4.48
C HIS A 134 -7.40 18.99 5.06
N LYS A 135 -8.16 17.90 5.01
CA LYS A 135 -7.65 16.57 5.40
C LYS A 135 -6.83 15.96 4.27
N VAL A 136 -5.82 15.19 4.63
CA VAL A 136 -5.06 14.41 3.65
C VAL A 136 -5.89 13.21 3.20
N ARG A 137 -6.10 13.11 1.88
CA ARG A 137 -6.95 12.11 1.25
C ARG A 137 -6.27 11.48 0.04
N VAL A 138 -6.67 10.26 -0.26
CA VAL A 138 -6.44 9.58 -1.52
C VAL A 138 -7.74 9.63 -2.32
N VAL A 139 -7.67 9.92 -3.61
CA VAL A 139 -8.83 10.04 -4.50
C VAL A 139 -8.76 8.97 -5.58
N LEU A 140 -9.81 8.17 -5.69
CA LEU A 140 -10.06 7.31 -6.84
C LEU A 140 -10.91 8.10 -7.84
N GLY A 141 -10.47 8.17 -9.09
CA GLY A 141 -11.16 8.87 -10.17
C GLY A 141 -11.55 7.93 -11.30
N VAL A 142 -12.79 8.01 -11.75
CA VAL A 142 -13.26 7.27 -12.93
C VAL A 142 -13.93 8.21 -13.93
N PRO A 143 -13.72 8.02 -15.24
CA PRO A 143 -14.36 8.83 -16.25
C PRO A 143 -15.86 8.55 -16.34
N VAL A 144 -16.66 9.60 -16.54
CA VAL A 144 -18.09 9.50 -16.84
C VAL A 144 -18.27 9.63 -18.35
N TYR A 145 -18.80 8.59 -18.98
CA TYR A 145 -19.01 8.54 -20.44
C TYR A 145 -20.46 8.79 -20.82
N LYS A 146 -20.65 9.61 -21.88
CA LYS A 146 -21.89 9.75 -22.64
C LYS A 146 -21.57 9.67 -24.12
N ASP A 147 -22.25 8.80 -24.86
CA ASP A 147 -22.05 8.61 -26.30
C ASP A 147 -20.55 8.38 -26.66
N HIS A 148 -19.88 7.52 -25.90
CA HIS A 148 -18.45 7.21 -26.04
C HIS A 148 -17.47 8.39 -25.82
N LYS A 149 -17.96 9.52 -25.27
CA LYS A 149 -17.13 10.67 -24.93
C LYS A 149 -17.10 10.86 -23.43
N VAL A 150 -15.93 11.17 -22.88
CA VAL A 150 -15.83 11.59 -21.49
C VAL A 150 -16.49 12.93 -21.31
N ILE A 151 -17.49 13.01 -20.44
CA ILE A 151 -18.25 14.25 -20.14
C ILE A 151 -17.90 14.82 -18.76
N GLY A 152 -17.23 14.04 -17.92
CA GLY A 152 -16.82 14.42 -16.59
C GLY A 152 -16.10 13.28 -15.89
N VAL A 153 -15.85 13.45 -14.60
CA VAL A 153 -15.18 12.49 -13.74
C VAL A 153 -16.00 12.29 -12.47
N LEU A 154 -16.18 11.04 -12.05
CA LEU A 154 -16.67 10.71 -10.72
C LEU A 154 -15.47 10.42 -9.82
N GLY A 155 -15.32 11.18 -8.73
CA GLY A 155 -14.29 11.00 -7.73
C GLY A 155 -14.85 10.43 -6.43
N GLY A 156 -14.15 9.43 -5.86
CA GLY A 156 -14.38 8.94 -4.52
C GLY A 156 -13.10 9.05 -3.69
N SER A 157 -13.18 9.53 -2.46
CA SER A 157 -11.98 9.72 -1.64
C SER A 157 -12.14 9.23 -0.21
N CYS A 158 -11.03 8.73 0.35
CA CYS A 158 -10.91 8.38 1.76
C CYS A 158 -9.67 9.04 2.36
N ASN A 159 -9.68 9.28 3.67
CA ASN A 159 -8.47 9.71 4.37
C ASN A 159 -7.50 8.53 4.51
N VAL A 160 -6.24 8.82 4.87
CA VAL A 160 -5.19 7.80 4.97
C VAL A 160 -5.45 6.75 6.06
N THR A 161 -6.22 7.08 7.10
CA THR A 161 -6.63 6.12 8.13
C THR A 161 -7.70 5.18 7.59
N ALA A 162 -8.71 5.71 6.89
CA ALA A 162 -9.74 4.91 6.24
C ALA A 162 -9.13 4.02 5.14
N LEU A 163 -8.17 4.55 4.37
CA LEU A 163 -7.41 3.75 3.41
C LEU A 163 -6.69 2.59 4.09
N SER A 164 -6.02 2.84 5.21
CA SER A 164 -5.33 1.79 5.97
C SER A 164 -6.31 0.72 6.47
N HIS A 165 -7.46 1.12 6.99
CA HIS A 165 -8.52 0.19 7.40
C HIS A 165 -9.06 -0.61 6.20
N MET A 166 -9.39 0.07 5.11
CA MET A 166 -9.90 -0.57 3.89
C MET A 166 -8.93 -1.62 3.35
N LEU A 167 -7.63 -1.33 3.37
CA LEU A 167 -6.61 -2.19 2.78
C LEU A 167 -6.11 -3.31 3.72
N PHE A 168 -6.15 -3.11 5.04
CA PHE A 168 -5.46 -4.02 5.98
C PHE A 168 -6.38 -4.69 7.02
N ASN A 169 -7.68 -4.37 7.06
CA ASN A 169 -8.57 -4.88 8.12
C ASN A 169 -8.70 -6.41 8.20
N ASP A 170 -8.59 -7.10 7.08
CA ASP A 170 -8.78 -8.56 7.00
C ASP A 170 -7.46 -9.31 6.75
N LEU A 171 -6.32 -8.66 7.01
CA LEU A 171 -5.04 -9.30 6.81
C LEU A 171 -4.66 -10.23 7.96
N PHE A 172 -4.13 -11.37 7.58
CA PHE A 172 -3.74 -12.50 8.42
C PHE A 172 -3.06 -12.11 9.73
N ASP A 173 -3.61 -12.56 10.84
CA ASP A 173 -3.03 -12.45 12.18
C ASP A 173 -1.55 -12.90 12.18
N GLY A 174 -0.65 -11.97 12.52
CA GLY A 174 0.74 -12.27 12.85
C GLY A 174 1.73 -12.33 11.68
N ALA A 175 1.35 -11.97 10.45
CA ALA A 175 2.25 -12.05 9.28
C ALA A 175 3.37 -10.99 9.24
N GLY A 176 3.41 -10.04 10.15
CA GLY A 176 4.39 -8.94 10.18
C GLY A 176 3.75 -7.56 10.02
N ASN A 177 4.56 -6.51 9.95
CA ASN A 177 4.10 -5.14 9.73
C ASN A 177 3.97 -4.89 8.23
N SER A 178 2.75 -4.63 7.78
CA SER A 178 2.45 -4.30 6.38
C SER A 178 2.41 -2.79 6.20
N LEU A 179 3.03 -2.31 5.14
CA LEU A 179 3.12 -0.89 4.80
C LEU A 179 2.79 -0.72 3.32
N LEU A 180 2.18 0.40 2.98
CA LEU A 180 2.03 0.86 1.61
C LEU A 180 2.82 2.17 1.45
N ALA A 181 3.66 2.24 0.43
CA ALA A 181 4.50 3.40 0.18
C ALA A 181 4.44 3.82 -1.29
N THR A 182 4.69 5.11 -1.54
CA THR A 182 4.93 5.66 -2.89
C THR A 182 6.26 5.16 -3.44
N SER A 183 6.52 5.38 -4.73
CA SER A 183 7.83 5.12 -5.36
C SER A 183 8.99 5.88 -4.70
N ASP A 184 8.72 7.04 -4.10
CA ASP A 184 9.71 7.83 -3.37
C ASP A 184 9.89 7.38 -1.91
N GLY A 185 9.14 6.36 -1.48
CA GLY A 185 9.24 5.76 -0.14
C GLY A 185 8.42 6.48 0.95
N GLU A 186 7.52 7.40 0.60
CA GLU A 186 6.58 7.98 1.58
C GLU A 186 5.52 6.95 1.98
N ILE A 187 5.36 6.72 3.28
CA ILE A 187 4.35 5.79 3.81
C ILE A 187 2.98 6.43 3.73
N ILE A 188 2.06 5.78 2.99
CA ILE A 188 0.69 6.26 2.75
C ILE A 188 -0.37 5.47 3.52
N ALA A 189 -0.10 4.21 3.85
CA ALA A 189 -0.96 3.39 4.68
C ALA A 189 -0.14 2.33 5.42
N PHE A 190 -0.65 1.85 6.55
CA PHE A 190 0.02 0.81 7.35
C PHE A 190 -0.99 0.02 8.18
N ASP A 191 -0.63 -1.23 8.49
CA ASP A 191 -1.41 -2.07 9.40
C ASP A 191 -1.20 -1.62 10.85
N SER A 192 -2.24 -1.01 11.43
CA SER A 192 -2.23 -0.51 12.81
C SER A 192 -2.26 -1.63 13.88
N GLY A 193 -2.73 -2.82 13.54
CA GLY A 193 -2.76 -3.99 14.44
C GLY A 193 -1.39 -4.56 14.74
N SER A 194 -0.43 -4.34 13.85
CA SER A 194 0.96 -4.79 13.99
C SER A 194 1.89 -3.74 14.59
N ALA A 195 1.40 -2.54 14.90
CA ALA A 195 2.20 -1.37 15.29
C ALA A 195 2.86 -1.46 16.68
N SER A 196 2.74 -2.58 17.41
CA SER A 196 3.43 -2.76 18.68
C SER A 196 4.95 -2.87 18.45
N GLY A 197 5.61 -1.70 18.30
CA GLY A 197 7.06 -1.58 18.27
C GLY A 197 7.68 -0.95 17.02
N THR A 198 6.90 -0.49 16.04
CA THR A 198 7.42 0.30 14.93
C THR A 198 7.03 1.77 15.08
N GLU A 199 8.03 2.66 15.01
CA GLU A 199 7.84 4.12 14.98
C GLU A 199 7.43 4.60 13.57
N ILE A 200 7.01 3.69 12.70
CA ILE A 200 6.63 3.98 11.31
C ILE A 200 5.15 4.33 11.29
N THR A 201 4.86 5.55 10.85
CA THR A 201 3.50 6.11 10.71
C THR A 201 3.34 6.77 9.34
N TYR A 202 2.12 7.20 9.00
CA TYR A 202 1.83 8.00 7.82
C TYR A 202 2.76 9.22 7.69
N GLY A 203 3.19 9.52 6.46
CA GLY A 203 4.03 10.69 6.13
C GLY A 203 5.52 10.51 6.43
N ILE A 204 5.92 9.38 7.04
CA ILE A 204 7.34 9.07 7.20
C ILE A 204 7.89 8.56 5.86
N ASN A 205 9.06 9.08 5.46
CA ASN A 205 9.78 8.52 4.32
C ASN A 205 10.65 7.33 4.78
N LEU A 206 10.38 6.17 4.22
CA LEU A 206 11.03 4.89 4.53
C LEU A 206 12.55 4.96 4.38
N PHE A 207 13.02 5.58 3.30
CA PHE A 207 14.45 5.65 2.99
C PHE A 207 15.19 6.58 3.95
N LYS A 208 14.56 7.70 4.33
CA LYS A 208 15.10 8.60 5.34
C LYS A 208 15.14 7.92 6.72
N TYR A 209 14.05 7.28 7.11
CA TYR A 209 13.94 6.56 8.38
C TYR A 209 15.02 5.50 8.56
N TYR A 210 15.22 4.65 7.55
CA TYR A 210 16.25 3.62 7.60
C TYR A 210 17.66 4.19 7.36
N GLY A 211 17.81 5.26 6.60
CA GLY A 211 19.09 5.95 6.35
C GLY A 211 19.69 6.57 7.60
N GLU A 212 18.85 7.10 8.48
CA GLU A 212 19.25 7.68 9.79
C GLU A 212 19.60 6.59 10.81
N LYS A 213 19.00 5.41 10.71
CA LYS A 213 19.28 4.27 11.60
C LYS A 213 20.47 3.47 11.08
N ASN A 214 21.69 3.87 11.41
CA ASN A 214 22.97 3.15 11.20
C ASN A 214 22.84 1.68 10.72
N LEU A 215 22.37 1.48 9.47
CA LEU A 215 22.25 0.16 8.87
C LEU A 215 23.62 -0.44 8.60
N LYS A 216 23.80 -1.72 8.95
CA LYS A 216 24.86 -2.54 8.36
C LYS A 216 24.43 -2.87 6.93
N GLY A 217 25.13 -2.35 5.93
CA GLY A 217 24.83 -2.61 4.52
C GLY A 217 24.09 -1.44 3.85
N LYS A 218 24.79 -0.33 3.65
CA LYS A 218 24.25 0.82 2.88
C LYS A 218 23.77 0.46 1.48
N HIS A 219 24.32 -0.60 0.87
CA HIS A 219 23.92 -1.10 -0.44
C HIS A 219 22.45 -1.58 -0.45
N ALA A 220 21.99 -2.29 0.58
CA ALA A 220 20.62 -2.80 0.62
C ALA A 220 19.54 -1.71 0.50
N LEU A 221 19.79 -0.52 1.05
CA LEU A 221 18.83 0.60 0.95
C LEU A 221 18.86 1.24 -0.45
N GLN A 222 20.03 1.30 -1.08
CA GLN A 222 20.17 1.78 -2.46
C GLN A 222 19.49 0.82 -3.44
N ASP A 223 19.67 -0.48 -3.26
CA ASP A 223 19.03 -1.52 -4.07
C ASP A 223 17.49 -1.38 -4.00
N ILE A 224 16.91 -1.19 -2.79
CA ILE A 224 15.47 -0.95 -2.62
C ILE A 224 15.03 0.31 -3.37
N GLN A 225 15.81 1.40 -3.28
CA GLN A 225 15.48 2.66 -3.96
C GLN A 225 15.48 2.51 -5.49
N GLU A 226 16.42 1.73 -6.02
CA GLU A 226 16.47 1.43 -7.46
C GLU A 226 15.28 0.56 -7.88
N ASP A 227 15.01 -0.53 -7.16
CA ASP A 227 13.86 -1.41 -7.41
C ASP A 227 12.52 -0.65 -7.34
N PHE A 228 12.39 0.30 -6.42
CA PHE A 228 11.19 1.13 -6.32
C PHE A 228 10.98 1.99 -7.57
N LYS A 229 12.06 2.56 -8.12
CA LYS A 229 12.02 3.40 -9.32
C LYS A 229 11.67 2.62 -10.59
N VAL A 230 12.22 1.39 -10.71
CA VAL A 230 11.97 0.55 -11.89
C VAL A 230 10.77 -0.38 -11.74
N GLY A 231 10.11 -0.36 -10.60
CA GLY A 231 8.90 -1.16 -10.36
C GLY A 231 9.18 -2.65 -10.10
N GLU A 232 10.38 -2.99 -9.63
CA GLU A 232 10.73 -4.37 -9.30
C GLU A 232 10.30 -4.77 -7.89
N SER A 233 10.22 -6.08 -7.67
CA SER A 233 9.96 -6.70 -6.37
C SER A 233 11.24 -7.28 -5.79
N GLY A 234 11.37 -7.26 -4.47
CA GLY A 234 12.56 -7.76 -3.83
C GLY A 234 12.36 -8.24 -2.39
N LEU A 235 13.45 -8.78 -1.85
CA LEU A 235 13.57 -9.14 -0.44
C LEU A 235 14.98 -8.77 0.02
N VAL A 236 15.05 -7.91 1.01
CA VAL A 236 16.31 -7.44 1.58
C VAL A 236 16.39 -7.72 3.07
N LYS A 237 17.60 -7.88 3.57
CA LYS A 237 17.90 -8.00 4.98
C LYS A 237 18.39 -6.66 5.50
N LEU A 238 17.69 -6.11 6.49
CA LEU A 238 18.04 -4.88 7.18
C LEU A 238 18.57 -5.22 8.58
N SER A 239 19.83 -4.88 8.86
CA SER A 239 20.45 -5.09 10.18
C SER A 239 20.62 -3.76 10.88
N LEU A 240 19.89 -3.53 11.99
CA LEU A 240 19.94 -2.30 12.78
C LEU A 240 21.06 -2.40 13.83
N LYS A 241 21.98 -1.44 13.88
CA LYS A 241 23.12 -1.42 14.83
C LYS A 241 22.72 -1.12 16.28
N GLU A 242 21.60 -0.42 16.49
CA GLU A 242 21.25 0.16 17.79
C GLU A 242 20.51 -0.78 18.75
N ARG A 243 19.88 -1.82 18.26
CA ARG A 243 19.25 -2.87 19.10
C ARG A 243 19.93 -4.19 18.83
N LYS A 244 20.72 -4.69 19.79
CA LYS A 244 21.37 -6.01 19.78
C LYS A 244 20.90 -6.88 18.61
N GLU A 245 21.49 -6.68 17.42
CA GLU A 245 21.41 -7.51 16.21
C GLU A 245 19.99 -8.04 15.88
N GLU A 246 18.99 -7.14 15.77
CA GLU A 246 17.72 -7.53 15.19
C GLU A 246 17.80 -7.41 13.67
N ASP A 247 18.14 -8.51 13.03
CA ASP A 247 17.98 -8.65 11.60
C ASP A 247 16.48 -8.61 11.26
N ARG A 248 16.09 -7.74 10.34
CA ARG A 248 14.74 -7.66 9.78
C ARG A 248 14.80 -8.01 8.31
N TYR A 249 13.83 -8.76 7.85
CA TYR A 249 13.61 -8.96 6.43
C TYR A 249 12.48 -8.05 5.96
N LEU A 250 12.72 -7.37 4.85
CA LEU A 250 11.76 -6.51 4.17
C LEU A 250 11.52 -7.10 2.78
N ALA A 251 10.32 -7.61 2.54
CA ALA A 251 9.85 -7.98 1.22
C ALA A 251 8.99 -6.83 0.67
N TYR A 252 9.11 -6.55 -0.60
CA TYR A 252 8.35 -5.51 -1.27
C TYR A 252 8.01 -5.91 -2.70
N MET A 253 6.90 -5.37 -3.19
CA MET A 253 6.49 -5.53 -4.58
C MET A 253 5.57 -4.40 -5.03
N PRO A 254 5.51 -4.11 -6.35
CA PRO A 254 4.59 -3.12 -6.89
C PRO A 254 3.15 -3.54 -6.67
N LEU A 255 2.31 -2.58 -6.27
CA LEU A 255 0.87 -2.78 -6.17
C LEU A 255 0.18 -2.79 -7.54
N GLY A 256 0.79 -2.13 -8.54
CA GLY A 256 0.22 -1.99 -9.88
C GLY A 256 -0.74 -0.80 -10.01
N TYR A 257 -0.82 0.04 -9.00
CA TYR A 257 -1.55 1.31 -8.97
C TYR A 257 -0.58 2.41 -8.58
N ASN A 258 -0.56 3.50 -9.31
CA ASN A 258 0.18 4.74 -9.06
C ASN A 258 1.64 4.56 -8.56
N ASP A 259 2.35 3.58 -9.11
CA ASP A 259 3.71 3.19 -8.71
C ASP A 259 3.89 2.84 -7.21
N TRP A 260 2.79 2.60 -6.51
CA TRP A 260 2.81 2.22 -5.10
C TRP A 260 3.42 0.84 -4.88
N LYS A 261 4.09 0.69 -3.74
CA LYS A 261 4.71 -0.55 -3.30
C LYS A 261 4.07 -1.03 -2.00
N ILE A 262 3.69 -2.31 -1.97
CA ILE A 262 3.38 -3.00 -0.71
C ILE A 262 4.68 -3.55 -0.13
N LEU A 263 4.85 -3.36 1.18
CA LEU A 263 6.00 -3.83 1.93
C LEU A 263 5.54 -4.66 3.11
N LEU A 264 6.28 -5.73 3.38
CA LEU A 264 6.08 -6.58 4.53
C LEU A 264 7.39 -6.71 5.30
N CYS A 265 7.39 -6.29 6.56
CA CYS A 265 8.55 -6.35 7.43
C CYS A 265 8.36 -7.42 8.52
N ASN A 266 9.31 -8.34 8.63
CA ASN A 266 9.33 -9.33 9.71
C ASN A 266 10.65 -9.29 10.48
N SER A 267 10.58 -9.49 11.82
CA SER A 267 11.77 -9.64 12.67
C SER A 267 12.27 -11.06 12.65
N CYS A 268 13.57 -11.26 12.49
CA CYS A 268 14.21 -12.59 12.49
C CYS A 268 13.97 -13.38 13.79
N LYS A 269 13.71 -12.70 14.93
CA LYS A 269 13.43 -13.36 16.22
C LYS A 269 12.09 -14.08 16.27
N LYS A 270 11.07 -13.66 15.51
CA LYS A 270 9.78 -14.36 15.47
C LYS A 270 9.85 -15.69 14.70
N CYS A 271 10.84 -15.86 13.83
CA CYS A 271 11.03 -17.09 13.06
C CYS A 271 11.63 -18.24 13.86
N THR A 272 12.27 -17.95 15.01
CA THR A 272 12.92 -18.96 15.87
C THR A 272 12.11 -19.33 17.13
N ALA A 273 11.04 -18.62 17.43
CA ALA A 273 10.23 -18.84 18.64
C ALA A 273 9.09 -19.86 18.46
N GLY A 274 9.00 -20.51 17.30
CA GLY A 274 7.97 -21.50 16.97
C GLY A 274 8.49 -22.96 16.87
N LEU A 275 9.65 -23.26 17.48
CA LEU A 275 10.18 -24.63 17.62
C LEU A 275 10.15 -25.07 19.08
#